data_95fa4163a76b275119416dbf91b4702c
#
_entry.id   95fa4163a76b275119416dbf91b4702c
#
_cell.length_a   1.000
_cell.length_b   1.000
_cell.length_c   1.000
_cell.angle_alpha   90.00
_cell.angle_beta   90.00
_cell.angle_gamma   90.00
#
_symmetry.space_group_name_H-M   'P 1'
#
loop_
_entity.id
_entity.type
_entity.pdbx_description
1 polymer ?
#
loop_
_entity_poly.entity_id
_entity_poly.type
_entity_poly.pdbx_seq_one_letter_code
_entity_poly.pdbx_strand_id
1 'polypeptide(L)'
;SYMAHHQGMSLCAAANALTGNALAAHFLRVPEVRAARLLLAEKRPSLALAIRAFRSGGAPKEEPLPRRESRPRVVTRLGALPETQLLTNGRYTAFLTDGGISYSRCGDVMLTRFRPDALRTDSGIHFLVRDGARVWSLGAAPANAAADAYHVTLEAHKVAYERRDGSLSL
;
A
#
# COMPACT_ATOMS: atom_id res chain seq x y z
N SER A 1 -18.12 22.11 10.55
CA SER A 1 -18.83 21.13 11.36
C SER A 1 -17.99 20.77 12.57
N TYR A 2 -18.52 20.93 13.75
CA TYR A 2 -17.85 20.56 14.99
C TYR A 2 -17.98 19.04 15.17
N MET A 3 -16.84 18.34 15.19
CA MET A 3 -16.84 16.90 15.43
C MET A 3 -16.84 16.62 16.93
N ALA A 4 -17.85 15.91 17.42
CA ALA A 4 -18.04 15.65 18.86
C ALA A 4 -16.80 15.00 19.53
N HIS A 5 -16.07 14.14 18.81
CA HIS A 5 -14.85 13.52 19.33
C HIS A 5 -13.73 14.53 19.60
N HIS A 6 -13.57 15.59 18.79
CA HIS A 6 -12.59 16.63 19.05
C HIS A 6 -12.91 17.40 20.33
N GLN A 7 -14.19 17.66 20.59
CA GLN A 7 -14.62 18.27 21.84
C GLN A 7 -14.35 17.37 23.04
N GLY A 8 -14.64 16.07 22.89
CA GLY A 8 -14.32 15.07 23.92
C GLY A 8 -12.82 14.98 24.22
N MET A 9 -11.98 14.98 23.19
CA MET A 9 -10.51 14.99 23.36
C MET A 9 -10.05 16.25 24.10
N SER A 10 -10.58 17.42 23.74
CA SER A 10 -10.25 18.70 24.40
C SER A 10 -10.64 18.70 25.89
N LEU A 11 -11.84 18.19 26.19
CA LEU A 11 -12.31 18.04 27.58
C LEU A 11 -11.44 17.08 28.39
N CYS A 12 -11.08 15.93 27.83
CA CYS A 12 -10.18 14.96 28.47
C CYS A 12 -8.79 15.54 28.72
N ALA A 13 -8.26 16.33 27.76
CA ALA A 13 -6.98 17.00 27.91
C ALA A 13 -7.03 18.06 29.02
N ALA A 14 -8.06 18.89 29.05
CA ALA A 14 -8.28 19.89 30.09
C ALA A 14 -8.46 19.24 31.49
N ALA A 15 -9.26 18.19 31.59
CA ALA A 15 -9.46 17.44 32.83
C ALA A 15 -8.13 16.84 33.33
N ASN A 16 -7.32 16.24 32.47
CA ASN A 16 -5.99 15.74 32.82
C ASN A 16 -5.04 16.83 33.31
N ALA A 17 -5.04 17.99 32.65
CA ALA A 17 -4.22 19.12 33.06
C ALA A 17 -4.61 19.65 34.45
N LEU A 18 -5.91 19.74 34.73
CA LEU A 18 -6.43 20.25 36.00
C LEU A 18 -6.32 19.25 37.16
N THR A 19 -6.34 17.94 36.88
CA THR A 19 -6.38 16.86 37.89
C THR A 19 -5.06 16.11 38.00
N GLY A 20 -3.95 16.62 37.44
CA GLY A 20 -2.66 15.92 37.51
C GLY A 20 -2.65 14.58 36.77
N ASN A 21 -3.29 14.51 35.60
CA ASN A 21 -3.41 13.31 34.77
C ASN A 21 -4.22 12.16 35.40
N ALA A 22 -5.23 12.46 36.22
CA ALA A 22 -6.03 11.45 36.91
C ALA A 22 -6.74 10.50 35.94
N LEU A 23 -7.28 10.98 34.80
CA LEU A 23 -7.91 10.14 33.78
C LEU A 23 -6.90 9.19 33.13
N ALA A 24 -5.73 9.70 32.76
CA ALA A 24 -4.67 8.88 32.19
C ALA A 24 -4.18 7.81 33.18
N ALA A 25 -4.02 8.19 34.45
CA ALA A 25 -3.62 7.24 35.51
C ALA A 25 -4.69 6.16 35.71
N HIS A 26 -5.96 6.52 35.65
CA HIS A 26 -7.06 5.55 35.75
C HIS A 26 -7.06 4.58 34.56
N PHE A 27 -6.88 5.09 33.35
CA PHE A 27 -6.85 4.29 32.12
C PHE A 27 -5.65 3.31 32.11
N LEU A 28 -4.50 3.72 32.63
CA LEU A 28 -3.30 2.88 32.77
C LEU A 28 -3.42 1.78 33.84
N ARG A 29 -4.53 1.68 34.57
CA ARG A 29 -4.79 0.53 35.47
C ARG A 29 -5.18 -0.72 34.68
N VAL A 30 -5.66 -0.56 33.46
CA VAL A 30 -5.97 -1.69 32.56
C VAL A 30 -4.66 -2.31 32.09
N PRO A 31 -4.42 -3.63 32.34
CA PRO A 31 -3.14 -4.28 32.04
C PRO A 31 -2.72 -4.17 30.58
N GLU A 32 -3.67 -4.31 29.64
CA GLU A 32 -3.46 -4.24 28.19
C GLU A 32 -2.99 -2.84 27.77
N VAL A 33 -3.61 -1.80 28.32
CA VAL A 33 -3.23 -0.40 28.05
C VAL A 33 -1.84 -0.11 28.63
N ARG A 34 -1.54 -0.62 29.81
CA ARG A 34 -0.22 -0.47 30.42
C ARG A 34 0.87 -1.15 29.60
N ALA A 35 0.60 -2.31 29.02
CA ALA A 35 1.52 -3.00 28.13
C ALA A 35 1.77 -2.19 26.83
N ALA A 36 0.74 -1.55 26.29
CA ALA A 36 0.84 -0.72 25.10
C ALA A 36 1.55 0.63 25.34
N ARG A 37 1.77 1.04 26.59
CA ARG A 37 2.41 2.31 26.94
C ARG A 37 3.80 2.49 26.31
N LEU A 38 4.57 1.41 26.17
CA LEU A 38 5.89 1.45 25.55
C LEU A 38 5.83 1.90 24.09
N LEU A 39 4.79 1.48 23.35
CA LEU A 39 4.56 1.90 21.95
C LEU A 39 4.25 3.41 21.86
N LEU A 40 3.54 3.96 22.85
CA LEU A 40 3.24 5.39 22.91
C LEU A 40 4.45 6.24 23.31
N ALA A 41 5.44 5.65 23.95
CA ALA A 41 6.68 6.33 24.35
C ALA A 41 7.75 6.31 23.25
N GLU A 42 7.53 5.60 22.15
CA GLU A 42 8.47 5.53 21.03
C GLU A 42 8.64 6.91 20.39
N LYS A 43 9.81 7.49 20.58
CA LYS A 43 10.17 8.76 19.95
C LYS A 43 10.74 8.46 18.57
N ARG A 44 10.13 9.03 17.54
CA ARG A 44 10.76 9.06 16.20
C ARG A 44 12.13 9.73 16.33
N PRO A 45 13.24 9.07 15.96
CA PRO A 45 14.51 9.75 15.86
C PRO A 45 14.36 10.91 14.88
N SER A 46 14.85 12.09 15.25
CA SER A 46 14.84 13.22 14.32
C SER A 46 15.68 12.85 13.10
N LEU A 47 15.21 13.16 11.90
CA LEU A 47 15.90 12.87 10.63
C LEU A 47 17.37 13.37 10.65
N ALA A 48 17.64 14.46 11.38
CA ALA A 48 18.96 15.03 11.56
C ALA A 48 19.91 14.09 12.33
N LEU A 49 19.43 13.31 13.30
CA LEU A 49 20.24 12.31 14.01
C LEU A 49 20.52 11.09 13.13
N ALA A 50 19.57 10.65 12.33
CA ALA A 50 19.76 9.56 11.38
C ALA A 50 20.80 9.93 10.31
N ILE A 51 20.76 11.15 9.76
CA ILE A 51 21.73 11.63 8.80
C ILE A 51 23.13 11.77 9.42
N ARG A 52 23.25 12.18 10.67
CA ARG A 52 24.53 12.28 11.38
C ARG A 52 25.14 10.91 11.69
N ALA A 53 24.35 9.92 12.09
CA ALA A 53 24.81 8.56 12.30
C ALA A 53 25.31 7.91 10.98
N PHE A 54 24.69 8.23 9.83
CA PHE A 54 25.15 7.80 8.51
C PHE A 54 26.44 8.50 8.05
N ARG A 55 26.72 9.72 8.51
CA ARG A 55 27.94 10.47 8.11
C ARG A 55 29.15 10.21 8.98
N SER A 56 28.99 9.71 10.21
CA SER A 56 30.09 9.45 11.16
C SER A 56 30.66 8.03 11.11
N GLY A 57 29.94 7.10 10.52
CA GLY A 57 30.50 5.81 10.12
C GLY A 57 30.95 5.91 8.69
N GLY A 58 32.21 5.66 8.39
CA GLY A 58 32.69 5.52 7.00
C GLY A 58 31.66 4.68 6.24
N ALA A 59 31.23 5.17 5.07
CA ALA A 59 30.24 4.48 4.28
C ALA A 59 30.59 2.99 4.26
N PRO A 60 29.71 2.08 4.70
CA PRO A 60 29.95 0.67 4.54
C PRO A 60 30.27 0.51 3.06
N LYS A 61 31.44 -0.10 2.75
CA LYS A 61 31.72 -0.50 1.38
C LYS A 61 30.49 -1.30 0.97
N GLU A 62 29.65 -0.72 0.11
CA GLU A 62 28.53 -1.45 -0.46
C GLU A 62 29.12 -2.64 -1.18
N GLU A 63 29.19 -3.78 -0.50
CA GLU A 63 29.34 -5.03 -1.21
C GLU A 63 28.14 -5.11 -2.16
N PRO A 64 28.39 -5.27 -3.47
CA PRO A 64 27.30 -5.40 -4.41
C PRO A 64 26.42 -6.55 -3.91
N LEU A 65 25.21 -6.23 -3.46
CA LEU A 65 24.24 -7.26 -3.09
C LEU A 65 24.19 -8.26 -4.24
N PRO A 66 24.34 -9.57 -3.97
CA PRO A 66 24.30 -10.57 -5.02
C PRO A 66 23.02 -10.33 -5.82
N ARG A 67 23.20 -10.10 -7.12
CA ARG A 67 22.10 -9.83 -8.05
C ARG A 67 21.20 -11.06 -8.04
N ARG A 68 20.18 -11.04 -7.18
CA ARG A 68 19.20 -12.09 -7.11
C ARG A 68 18.50 -12.11 -8.45
N GLU A 69 18.71 -13.16 -9.22
CA GLU A 69 17.92 -13.39 -10.44
C GLU A 69 16.45 -13.43 -10.01
N SER A 70 15.73 -12.39 -10.38
CA SER A 70 14.31 -12.33 -10.11
C SER A 70 13.62 -13.32 -11.04
N ARG A 71 13.21 -14.46 -10.51
CA ARG A 71 12.41 -15.43 -11.27
C ARG A 71 11.02 -14.85 -11.50
N PRO A 72 10.45 -15.02 -12.70
CA PRO A 72 9.07 -14.67 -12.96
C PRO A 72 8.13 -15.36 -11.98
N ARG A 73 7.15 -14.62 -11.45
CA ARG A 73 6.05 -15.19 -10.66
C ARG A 73 4.83 -15.23 -11.55
N VAL A 74 4.22 -16.41 -11.68
CA VAL A 74 3.03 -16.60 -12.49
C VAL A 74 1.84 -16.82 -11.56
N VAL A 75 0.83 -15.95 -11.68
CA VAL A 75 -0.43 -16.02 -10.94
C VAL A 75 -1.51 -16.50 -11.89
N THR A 76 -2.05 -17.68 -11.61
CA THR A 76 -3.13 -18.30 -12.39
C THR A 76 -4.48 -18.22 -11.67
N ARG A 77 -4.47 -17.82 -10.41
CA ARG A 77 -5.67 -17.69 -9.59
C ARG A 77 -5.49 -16.55 -8.61
N LEU A 78 -6.42 -15.62 -8.59
CA LEU A 78 -6.42 -14.51 -7.63
C LEU A 78 -6.68 -15.05 -6.22
N GLY A 79 -5.80 -14.67 -5.29
CA GLY A 79 -5.90 -14.99 -3.88
C GLY A 79 -6.72 -13.96 -3.08
N ALA A 80 -6.89 -14.22 -1.78
CA ALA A 80 -7.49 -13.26 -0.87
C ALA A 80 -6.63 -12.00 -0.68
N LEU A 81 -5.31 -12.13 -0.82
CA LEU A 81 -4.36 -11.03 -0.84
C LEU A 81 -3.80 -10.90 -2.27
N PRO A 82 -3.74 -9.68 -2.82
CA PRO A 82 -3.22 -9.48 -4.16
C PRO A 82 -1.70 -9.70 -4.21
N GLU A 83 -1.22 -10.36 -5.24
CA GLU A 83 0.19 -10.35 -5.61
C GLU A 83 0.54 -9.01 -6.24
N THR A 84 1.66 -8.46 -5.83
CA THR A 84 2.04 -7.09 -6.22
C THR A 84 3.41 -7.03 -6.87
N GLN A 85 3.59 -6.05 -7.77
CA GLN A 85 4.87 -5.74 -8.39
C GLN A 85 5.10 -4.23 -8.39
N LEU A 86 6.31 -3.83 -8.02
CA LEU A 86 6.78 -2.46 -8.11
C LEU A 86 7.81 -2.37 -9.25
N LEU A 87 7.51 -1.54 -10.25
CA LEU A 87 8.41 -1.22 -11.34
C LEU A 87 8.92 0.20 -11.15
N THR A 88 10.24 0.40 -11.20
CA THR A 88 10.81 1.73 -11.03
C THR A 88 12.13 1.90 -11.78
N ASN A 89 12.36 3.10 -12.29
CA ASN A 89 13.66 3.52 -12.83
C ASN A 89 14.31 4.63 -11.97
N GLY A 90 13.86 4.77 -10.71
CA GLY A 90 14.33 5.79 -9.78
C GLY A 90 13.58 7.13 -9.88
N ARG A 91 13.00 7.47 -11.03
CA ARG A 91 12.20 8.68 -11.24
C ARG A 91 10.72 8.39 -11.45
N TYR A 92 10.43 7.40 -12.27
CA TYR A 92 9.06 6.93 -12.50
C TYR A 92 8.86 5.62 -11.75
N THR A 93 7.74 5.52 -11.08
CA THR A 93 7.36 4.33 -10.31
C THR A 93 5.94 3.92 -10.69
N ALA A 94 5.75 2.64 -11.01
CA ALA A 94 4.46 2.02 -11.21
C ALA A 94 4.28 0.87 -10.23
N PHE A 95 3.17 0.88 -9.52
CA PHE A 95 2.72 -0.20 -8.66
C PHE A 95 1.55 -0.91 -9.35
N LEU A 96 1.62 -2.22 -9.44
CA LEU A 96 0.64 -3.06 -10.11
C LEU A 96 0.27 -4.25 -9.23
N THR A 97 -0.97 -4.72 -9.35
CA THR A 97 -1.45 -5.94 -8.70
C THR A 97 -1.86 -6.97 -9.75
N ASP A 98 -1.92 -8.21 -9.35
CA ASP A 98 -2.43 -9.31 -10.18
C ASP A 98 -3.89 -9.10 -10.61
N GLY A 99 -4.68 -8.35 -9.86
CA GLY A 99 -6.05 -7.97 -10.23
C GLY A 99 -6.15 -6.82 -11.24
N GLY A 100 -5.05 -6.13 -11.57
CA GLY A 100 -5.03 -4.99 -12.48
C GLY A 100 -5.25 -3.63 -11.81
N ILE A 101 -5.33 -3.58 -10.47
CA ILE A 101 -5.28 -2.32 -9.74
C ILE A 101 -3.86 -1.77 -9.83
N SER A 102 -3.73 -0.48 -10.09
CA SER A 102 -2.42 0.12 -10.24
C SER A 102 -2.38 1.57 -9.79
N TYR A 103 -1.19 2.07 -9.56
CA TYR A 103 -0.94 3.51 -9.52
C TYR A 103 0.45 3.82 -10.09
N SER A 104 0.64 5.04 -10.54
CA SER A 104 1.94 5.49 -11.00
C SER A 104 2.24 6.92 -10.56
N ARG A 105 3.53 7.20 -10.37
CA ARG A 105 4.05 8.51 -9.99
C ARG A 105 5.35 8.81 -10.71
N CYS A 106 5.61 10.09 -10.92
CA CYS A 106 6.87 10.60 -11.43
C CYS A 106 7.43 11.63 -10.42
N GLY A 107 8.51 11.30 -9.75
CA GLY A 107 9.00 12.10 -8.62
C GLY A 107 7.90 12.24 -7.56
N ASP A 108 7.51 13.47 -7.24
CA ASP A 108 6.47 13.77 -6.25
C ASP A 108 5.05 13.89 -6.83
N VAL A 109 4.92 13.77 -8.17
CA VAL A 109 3.64 13.91 -8.87
C VAL A 109 3.00 12.55 -9.08
N MET A 110 1.80 12.33 -8.53
CA MET A 110 0.96 11.18 -8.87
C MET A 110 0.31 11.39 -10.24
N LEU A 111 0.55 10.45 -11.17
CA LEU A 111 -0.06 10.44 -12.50
C LEU A 111 -1.41 9.75 -12.48
N THR A 112 -1.56 8.72 -11.66
CA THR A 112 -2.84 8.06 -11.41
C THR A 112 -3.16 8.09 -9.93
N ARG A 113 -4.45 8.26 -9.59
CA ARG A 113 -4.88 8.37 -8.21
C ARG A 113 -4.99 6.97 -7.59
N PHE A 114 -4.33 6.78 -6.46
CA PHE A 114 -4.53 5.61 -5.61
C PHE A 114 -5.38 6.01 -4.40
N ARG A 115 -6.43 5.24 -4.12
CA ARG A 115 -7.22 5.35 -2.90
C ARG A 115 -7.15 4.01 -2.18
N PRO A 116 -6.55 3.95 -0.99
CA PRO A 116 -6.46 2.73 -0.19
C PRO A 116 -7.83 2.44 0.45
N ASP A 117 -8.74 1.91 -0.33
CA ASP A 117 -10.07 1.52 0.10
C ASP A 117 -10.28 0.06 -0.33
N ALA A 118 -10.48 -0.82 0.64
CA ALA A 118 -10.66 -2.25 0.40
C ALA A 118 -11.90 -2.58 -0.45
N LEU A 119 -12.87 -1.66 -0.50
CA LEU A 119 -14.10 -1.82 -1.28
C LEU A 119 -14.02 -1.24 -2.68
N ARG A 120 -12.93 -0.52 -3.01
CA ARG A 120 -12.75 0.14 -4.30
C ARG A 120 -11.63 -0.52 -5.10
N THR A 121 -11.99 -0.98 -6.28
CA THR A 121 -11.07 -1.64 -7.22
C THR A 121 -10.82 -0.82 -8.48
N ASP A 122 -11.14 0.48 -8.45
CA ASP A 122 -11.11 1.40 -9.59
C ASP A 122 -9.85 2.29 -9.64
N SER A 123 -8.80 1.95 -8.87
CA SER A 123 -7.55 2.71 -8.89
C SER A 123 -6.66 2.28 -10.04
N GLY A 124 -6.17 3.25 -10.81
CA GLY A 124 -5.20 3.03 -11.87
C GLY A 124 -5.73 3.30 -13.27
N ILE A 125 -5.12 2.63 -14.25
CA ILE A 125 -5.52 2.66 -15.66
C ILE A 125 -6.14 1.32 -15.99
N HIS A 126 -7.35 1.34 -16.52
CA HIS A 126 -8.10 0.13 -16.88
C HIS A 126 -8.45 0.14 -18.37
N PHE A 127 -8.27 -1.00 -18.99
CA PHE A 127 -8.72 -1.26 -20.36
C PHE A 127 -10.01 -2.07 -20.30
N LEU A 128 -11.09 -1.50 -20.82
CA LEU A 128 -12.39 -2.14 -20.87
C LEU A 128 -12.65 -2.63 -22.29
N VAL A 129 -13.10 -3.86 -22.41
CA VAL A 129 -13.50 -4.49 -23.66
C VAL A 129 -15.01 -4.64 -23.66
N ARG A 130 -15.65 -4.31 -24.77
CA ARG A 130 -17.09 -4.51 -24.96
C ARG A 130 -17.33 -5.41 -26.18
N ASP A 131 -18.07 -6.47 -25.95
CA ASP A 131 -18.57 -7.36 -27.00
C ASP A 131 -20.08 -7.53 -26.83
N GLY A 132 -20.84 -6.88 -27.70
CA GLY A 132 -22.29 -6.79 -27.63
C GLY A 132 -22.75 -6.17 -26.29
N ALA A 133 -23.45 -6.95 -25.48
CA ALA A 133 -23.93 -6.55 -24.16
C ALA A 133 -22.92 -6.83 -23.02
N ARG A 134 -21.88 -7.64 -23.27
CA ARG A 134 -20.85 -7.96 -22.28
C ARG A 134 -19.80 -6.87 -22.21
N VAL A 135 -19.41 -6.53 -21.00
CA VAL A 135 -18.29 -5.62 -20.73
C VAL A 135 -17.40 -6.26 -19.68
N TRP A 136 -16.09 -6.27 -19.93
CA TRP A 136 -15.11 -6.73 -18.96
C TRP A 136 -13.84 -5.90 -19.02
N SER A 137 -13.00 -6.00 -18.00
CA SER A 137 -11.68 -5.38 -17.97
C SER A 137 -10.61 -6.39 -18.37
N LEU A 138 -9.52 -5.91 -18.99
CA LEU A 138 -8.36 -6.73 -19.32
C LEU A 138 -7.76 -7.38 -18.06
N GLY A 139 -7.61 -6.62 -16.97
CA GLY A 139 -7.40 -7.15 -15.63
C GLY A 139 -8.71 -7.69 -15.04
N ALA A 140 -8.65 -8.30 -13.87
CA ALA A 140 -9.87 -8.69 -13.15
C ALA A 140 -10.67 -7.46 -12.71
N ALA A 141 -10.00 -6.47 -12.13
CA ALA A 141 -10.59 -5.19 -11.75
C ALA A 141 -10.69 -4.22 -12.95
N PRO A 142 -11.66 -3.30 -12.96
CA PRO A 142 -12.72 -3.10 -11.98
C PRO A 142 -13.99 -3.93 -12.26
N ALA A 143 -14.10 -4.55 -13.43
CA ALA A 143 -15.33 -5.24 -13.83
C ALA A 143 -15.59 -6.55 -13.06
N ASN A 144 -14.54 -7.18 -12.54
CA ASN A 144 -14.56 -8.45 -11.83
C ASN A 144 -15.34 -9.56 -12.58
N ALA A 145 -15.38 -9.47 -13.91
CA ALA A 145 -16.05 -10.43 -14.75
C ALA A 145 -15.22 -11.72 -14.83
N ALA A 146 -15.88 -12.88 -14.72
CA ALA A 146 -15.23 -14.17 -14.89
C ALA A 146 -14.62 -14.27 -16.28
N ALA A 147 -13.44 -14.87 -16.37
CA ALA A 147 -12.72 -15.19 -17.61
C ALA A 147 -12.63 -16.70 -17.79
N ASP A 148 -12.52 -17.17 -19.03
CA ASP A 148 -12.26 -18.59 -19.31
C ASP A 148 -10.82 -18.99 -18.91
N ALA A 149 -9.88 -18.05 -19.10
CA ALA A 149 -8.53 -18.17 -18.57
C ALA A 149 -8.00 -16.79 -18.22
N TYR A 150 -7.22 -16.70 -17.14
CA TYR A 150 -6.57 -15.48 -16.67
C TYR A 150 -5.22 -15.82 -16.07
N HIS A 151 -4.17 -15.18 -16.59
CA HIS A 151 -2.81 -15.36 -16.11
C HIS A 151 -2.16 -14.00 -15.94
N VAL A 152 -1.34 -13.86 -14.91
CA VAL A 152 -0.51 -12.66 -14.72
C VAL A 152 0.92 -13.11 -14.47
N THR A 153 1.84 -12.58 -15.26
CA THR A 153 3.27 -12.81 -15.08
C THR A 153 3.92 -11.55 -14.51
N LEU A 154 4.46 -11.66 -13.32
CA LEU A 154 5.15 -10.60 -12.59
C LEU A 154 6.65 -10.79 -12.73
N GLU A 155 7.30 -9.90 -13.48
CA GLU A 155 8.75 -9.90 -13.70
C GLU A 155 9.39 -8.62 -13.13
N ALA A 156 10.70 -8.62 -12.97
CA ALA A 156 11.42 -7.47 -12.42
C ALA A 156 11.24 -6.18 -13.23
N HIS A 157 10.95 -6.29 -14.53
CA HIS A 157 10.88 -5.17 -15.47
C HIS A 157 9.54 -4.98 -16.15
N LYS A 158 8.62 -5.93 -15.99
CA LYS A 158 7.28 -5.87 -16.59
C LYS A 158 6.25 -6.67 -15.79
N VAL A 159 4.98 -6.36 -16.03
CA VAL A 159 3.83 -7.18 -15.65
C VAL A 159 3.02 -7.44 -16.91
N ALA A 160 2.76 -8.71 -17.20
CA ALA A 160 1.95 -9.12 -18.34
C ALA A 160 0.64 -9.73 -17.83
N TYR A 161 -0.47 -9.27 -18.40
CA TYR A 161 -1.81 -9.81 -18.14
C TYR A 161 -2.26 -10.52 -19.41
N GLU A 162 -2.69 -11.75 -19.26
CA GLU A 162 -3.22 -12.57 -20.33
C GLU A 162 -4.62 -13.04 -19.96
N ARG A 163 -5.57 -12.76 -20.82
CA ARG A 163 -6.98 -13.09 -20.59
C ARG A 163 -7.59 -13.73 -21.83
N ARG A 164 -8.40 -14.76 -21.63
CA ARG A 164 -9.20 -15.38 -22.68
C ARG A 164 -10.67 -15.36 -22.29
N ASP A 165 -11.50 -14.94 -23.24
CA ASP A 165 -12.96 -14.92 -23.16
C ASP A 165 -13.53 -15.42 -24.50
N GLY A 166 -14.01 -16.67 -24.56
CA GLY A 166 -14.46 -17.32 -25.78
C GLY A 166 -13.35 -17.46 -26.82
N SER A 167 -13.54 -16.89 -27.98
CA SER A 167 -12.54 -16.85 -29.06
C SER A 167 -11.56 -15.70 -28.98
N LEU A 168 -11.75 -14.77 -28.05
CA LEU A 168 -10.90 -13.60 -27.87
C LEU A 168 -9.77 -13.91 -26.88
N SER A 169 -8.52 -13.69 -27.30
CA SER A 169 -7.32 -13.70 -26.47
C SER A 169 -6.71 -12.32 -26.46
N LEU A 170 -6.43 -11.80 -25.29
CA LEU A 170 -5.88 -10.46 -25.05
C LEU A 170 -4.61 -10.57 -24.23
#